data_9768c5f88d9f2c4ec2c3762bccafa65d
#
_entry.id   9768c5f88d9f2c4ec2c3762bccafa65d
#
_cell.length_a   1.000
_cell.length_b   1.000
_cell.length_c   1.000
_cell.angle_alpha   90.00
_cell.angle_beta   90.00
_cell.angle_gamma   90.00
#
_symmetry.space_group_name_H-M   'P 1'
#
loop_
_entity.id
_entity.type
_entity.pdbx_description
1 polymer ?
#
loop_
_entity_poly.entity_id
_entity_poly.type
_entity_poly.pdbx_seq_one_letter_code
_entity_poly.pdbx_strand_id
1 'polypeptide(L)'
;HLLSRRQRQMCIRDSYYVTWCNGYHGPTIGVAYTFDFETFHQLENAFIPFNRNGVLFPRKINGRFAMLSRPSDNGHTPFGDIFYSESPDMEFWGRHRHVMSPAAFEVSAWQCTKIGAGPIPVETPEGWLLIYHGVLHSCNGYVYSFGSALLDLDEPWKVKFRSGPYLLAPREPYECMGDVPNVCFPCAALHDNETGRIAIYYGCADTVTGLAFGYIPEIIEFTKRTSII
;
A
#
# COMPACT_ATOMS: atom_id res chain seq x y z
N HIS A 1 -24.88 -2.25 -4.42
CA HIS A 1 -24.87 -1.66 -5.77
C HIS A 1 -24.24 -0.27 -5.88
N LEU A 2 -24.21 0.55 -4.80
CA LEU A 2 -23.62 1.89 -4.80
C LEU A 2 -22.10 1.88 -4.52
N LEU A 3 -21.60 0.95 -3.72
CA LEU A 3 -20.17 0.79 -3.42
C LEU A 3 -19.35 0.45 -4.68
N SER A 4 -19.91 -0.36 -5.59
CA SER A 4 -19.26 -0.72 -6.85
C SER A 4 -19.11 0.47 -7.83
N ARG A 5 -19.97 1.48 -7.74
CA ARG A 5 -19.91 2.66 -8.62
C ARG A 5 -18.83 3.67 -8.25
N ARG A 6 -18.43 3.78 -6.98
CA ARG A 6 -17.42 4.76 -6.54
C ARG A 6 -15.98 4.25 -6.62
N GLN A 7 -15.75 2.96 -6.48
CA GLN A 7 -14.47 2.33 -6.84
C GLN A 7 -14.20 2.38 -8.36
N ARG A 8 -15.22 2.65 -9.17
CA ARG A 8 -15.13 2.83 -10.63
C ARG A 8 -14.50 4.15 -11.08
N GLN A 9 -14.02 5.02 -10.20
CA GLN A 9 -13.44 6.32 -10.59
C GLN A 9 -12.04 6.23 -11.21
N MET A 10 -11.45 5.03 -11.33
CA MET A 10 -10.30 4.82 -12.21
C MET A 10 -10.69 4.54 -13.68
N CYS A 11 -11.93 4.78 -14.06
CA CYS A 11 -12.41 4.52 -15.40
C CYS A 11 -11.98 5.62 -16.37
N ILE A 12 -10.89 5.37 -17.08
CA ILE A 12 -10.72 5.96 -18.39
C ILE A 12 -11.41 5.00 -19.36
N ARG A 13 -12.62 5.37 -19.81
CA ARG A 13 -13.45 4.56 -20.71
C ARG A 13 -13.85 3.18 -20.16
N ASP A 14 -14.39 3.13 -18.93
CA ASP A 14 -14.94 1.91 -18.33
C ASP A 14 -13.94 0.75 -18.13
N SER A 15 -12.64 1.01 -18.12
CA SER A 15 -11.62 -0.01 -17.83
C SER A 15 -11.12 0.07 -16.38
N TYR A 16 -10.80 -1.10 -15.82
CA TYR A 16 -10.20 -1.26 -14.50
C TYR A 16 -8.76 -1.70 -14.64
N TYR A 17 -7.84 -1.07 -13.90
CA TYR A 17 -6.44 -1.46 -13.89
C TYR A 17 -6.13 -2.34 -12.68
N VAL A 18 -5.27 -3.34 -12.92
CA VAL A 18 -4.81 -4.30 -11.91
C VAL A 18 -3.29 -4.32 -11.91
N THR A 19 -2.70 -4.35 -10.73
CA THR A 19 -1.26 -4.57 -10.56
C THR A 19 -1.01 -5.84 -9.76
N TRP A 20 0.06 -6.56 -10.09
CA TRP A 20 0.48 -7.75 -9.35
C TRP A 20 2.00 -7.84 -9.29
N CYS A 21 2.52 -8.66 -8.37
CA CYS A 21 3.92 -9.01 -8.36
C CYS A 21 4.19 -10.07 -9.43
N ASN A 22 4.99 -9.73 -10.43
CA ASN A 22 5.44 -10.63 -11.48
C ASN A 22 6.89 -11.03 -11.22
N GLY A 23 7.23 -12.33 -11.28
CA GLY A 23 8.46 -12.83 -10.68
C GLY A 23 9.35 -13.73 -11.51
N TYR A 24 9.33 -13.68 -12.84
CA TYR A 24 10.10 -14.63 -13.65
C TYR A 24 11.64 -14.54 -13.46
N HIS A 25 12.20 -13.34 -13.39
CA HIS A 25 13.64 -13.09 -13.15
C HIS A 25 13.90 -12.20 -11.94
N GLY A 26 13.05 -12.30 -10.94
CA GLY A 26 13.02 -11.43 -9.77
C GLY A 26 11.71 -10.65 -9.70
N PRO A 27 11.34 -10.17 -8.52
CA PRO A 27 10.06 -9.49 -8.34
C PRO A 27 10.05 -8.17 -9.13
N THR A 28 9.00 -8.02 -9.93
CA THR A 28 8.66 -6.77 -10.61
C THR A 28 7.14 -6.53 -10.55
N ILE A 29 6.67 -5.42 -11.06
CA ILE A 29 5.26 -5.05 -11.03
C ILE A 29 4.67 -5.22 -12.43
N GLY A 30 3.77 -6.19 -12.57
CA GLY A 30 2.93 -6.36 -13.75
C GLY A 30 1.72 -5.44 -13.71
N VAL A 31 1.23 -5.04 -14.86
CA VAL A 31 0.04 -4.20 -15.03
C VAL A 31 -0.87 -4.81 -16.09
N ALA A 32 -2.17 -4.80 -15.82
CA ALA A 32 -3.19 -5.18 -16.79
C ALA A 32 -4.41 -4.27 -16.66
N TYR A 33 -5.27 -4.28 -17.67
CA TYR A 33 -6.58 -3.69 -17.57
C TYR A 33 -7.67 -4.69 -17.98
N THR A 34 -8.88 -4.44 -17.51
CA THR A 34 -10.08 -5.23 -17.85
C THR A 34 -11.29 -4.32 -17.93
N PHE A 35 -12.29 -4.74 -18.73
CA PHE A 35 -13.59 -4.06 -18.82
C PHE A 35 -14.68 -4.81 -18.06
N ASP A 36 -14.51 -6.11 -17.86
CA ASP A 36 -15.54 -7.05 -17.40
C ASP A 36 -15.12 -7.90 -16.19
N PHE A 37 -13.83 -7.86 -15.79
CA PHE A 37 -13.19 -8.75 -14.80
C PHE A 37 -13.13 -10.23 -15.21
N GLU A 38 -13.40 -10.55 -16.47
CA GLU A 38 -13.27 -11.88 -17.06
C GLU A 38 -12.06 -11.91 -17.99
N THR A 39 -11.95 -10.92 -18.86
CA THR A 39 -10.85 -10.77 -19.82
C THR A 39 -9.85 -9.73 -19.35
N PHE A 40 -8.59 -10.11 -19.22
CA PHE A 40 -7.50 -9.22 -18.80
C PHE A 40 -6.52 -8.98 -19.95
N HIS A 41 -6.26 -7.72 -20.24
CA HIS A 41 -5.27 -7.29 -21.23
C HIS A 41 -4.00 -6.88 -20.49
N GLN A 42 -2.98 -7.73 -20.56
CA GLN A 42 -1.69 -7.49 -19.95
C GLN A 42 -0.94 -6.39 -20.70
N LEU A 43 -0.39 -5.43 -19.98
CA LEU A 43 0.55 -4.44 -20.45
C LEU A 43 1.98 -4.89 -20.15
N GLU A 44 2.96 -4.11 -20.60
CA GLU A 44 4.34 -4.33 -20.21
C GLU A 44 4.53 -4.14 -18.70
N ASN A 45 5.57 -4.75 -18.13
CA ASN A 45 5.90 -4.56 -16.72
C ASN A 45 6.19 -3.08 -16.45
N ALA A 46 5.58 -2.54 -15.40
CA ALA A 46 5.78 -1.13 -15.01
C ALA A 46 7.24 -0.82 -14.63
N PHE A 47 7.93 -1.79 -14.07
CA PHE A 47 9.31 -1.65 -13.59
C PHE A 47 10.15 -2.88 -13.91
N ILE A 48 11.45 -2.68 -13.98
CA ILE A 48 12.43 -3.77 -14.01
C ILE A 48 12.58 -4.39 -12.61
N PRO A 49 13.09 -5.64 -12.49
CA PRO A 49 13.50 -6.21 -11.21
C PRO A 49 14.62 -5.36 -10.55
N PHE A 50 14.65 -5.18 -9.24
CA PHE A 50 13.68 -5.73 -8.27
C PHE A 50 12.75 -4.62 -7.80
N ASN A 51 11.44 -4.81 -7.96
CA ASN A 51 10.44 -3.86 -7.46
C ASN A 51 9.18 -4.62 -6.97
N ARG A 52 8.51 -4.09 -5.94
CA ARG A 52 7.37 -4.75 -5.28
C ARG A 52 6.33 -3.73 -4.82
N ASN A 53 5.21 -4.24 -4.31
CA ASN A 53 4.16 -3.45 -3.68
C ASN A 53 3.66 -2.30 -4.56
N GLY A 54 3.39 -2.61 -5.84
CA GLY A 54 2.80 -1.67 -6.78
C GLY A 54 1.36 -1.36 -6.41
N VAL A 55 1.08 -0.11 -6.05
CA VAL A 55 -0.25 0.35 -5.65
C VAL A 55 -0.62 1.60 -6.43
N LEU A 56 -1.61 1.48 -7.28
CA LEU A 56 -2.13 2.60 -8.09
C LEU A 56 -2.95 3.55 -7.23
N PHE A 57 -2.88 4.84 -7.53
CA PHE A 57 -3.83 5.81 -7.01
C PHE A 57 -5.18 5.67 -7.73
N PRO A 58 -6.32 5.92 -7.05
CA PRO A 58 -7.65 5.69 -7.61
C PRO A 58 -8.06 6.70 -8.68
N ARG A 59 -7.25 7.71 -8.92
CA ARG A 59 -7.42 8.69 -10.00
C ARG A 59 -6.07 9.23 -10.47
N LYS A 60 -6.08 9.89 -11.60
CA LYS A 60 -4.91 10.66 -12.08
C LYS A 60 -4.61 11.82 -11.14
N ILE A 61 -3.33 12.04 -10.88
CA ILE A 61 -2.78 13.16 -10.13
C ILE A 61 -2.10 14.08 -11.13
N ASN A 62 -2.50 15.34 -11.18
CA ASN A 62 -2.00 16.30 -12.16
C ASN A 62 -2.03 15.77 -13.61
N GLY A 63 -3.10 15.05 -13.96
CA GLY A 63 -3.33 14.50 -15.30
C GLY A 63 -2.55 13.23 -15.63
N ARG A 64 -1.77 12.68 -14.68
CA ARG A 64 -0.97 11.47 -14.86
C ARG A 64 -1.44 10.33 -13.95
N PHE A 65 -1.29 9.11 -14.42
CA PHE A 65 -1.41 7.93 -13.54
C PHE A 65 -0.28 7.97 -12.52
N ALA A 66 -0.56 7.49 -11.33
CA ALA A 66 0.37 7.49 -10.22
C ALA A 66 0.39 6.12 -9.51
N MET A 67 1.57 5.70 -9.09
CA MET A 67 1.78 4.43 -8.41
C MET A 67 2.80 4.60 -7.29
N LEU A 68 2.50 3.99 -6.14
CA LEU A 68 3.49 3.71 -5.11
C LEU A 68 4.14 2.37 -5.39
N SER A 69 5.43 2.26 -5.12
CA SER A 69 6.17 1.00 -5.24
C SER A 69 7.30 0.94 -4.21
N ARG A 70 7.85 -0.25 -4.04
CA ARG A 70 9.03 -0.45 -3.19
C ARG A 70 10.11 -1.15 -4.02
N PRO A 71 11.09 -0.40 -4.53
CA PRO A 71 12.32 -1.00 -5.02
C PRO A 71 12.95 -1.88 -3.94
N SER A 72 13.51 -3.01 -4.31
CA SER A 72 14.11 -3.96 -3.40
C SER A 72 15.33 -4.58 -4.05
N ASP A 73 16.21 -5.16 -3.27
CA ASP A 73 17.31 -5.97 -3.77
C ASP A 73 17.12 -7.45 -3.48
N ASN A 74 18.11 -8.26 -3.75
CA ASN A 74 18.09 -9.68 -3.46
C ASN A 74 18.72 -10.06 -2.11
N GLY A 75 18.88 -9.10 -1.19
CA GLY A 75 19.21 -9.34 0.21
C GLY A 75 20.57 -8.84 0.69
N HIS A 76 21.39 -8.22 -0.14
CA HIS A 76 22.68 -7.66 0.31
C HIS A 76 22.52 -6.31 1.02
N THR A 77 21.65 -5.45 0.50
CA THR A 77 21.34 -4.16 1.10
C THR A 77 19.84 -4.07 1.25
N PRO A 78 19.29 -4.19 2.47
CA PRO A 78 17.86 -4.10 2.68
C PRO A 78 17.36 -2.74 2.23
N PHE A 79 16.77 -2.67 1.04
CA PHE A 79 16.12 -1.49 0.52
C PHE A 79 14.64 -1.61 0.81
N GLY A 80 14.11 -0.70 1.59
CA GLY A 80 12.78 -0.82 2.16
C GLY A 80 11.90 0.41 2.04
N ASP A 81 12.27 1.36 1.18
CA ASP A 81 11.62 2.65 1.04
C ASP A 81 10.43 2.60 0.08
N ILE A 82 9.43 3.44 0.30
CA ILE A 82 8.32 3.67 -0.62
C ILE A 82 8.71 4.78 -1.58
N PHE A 83 8.48 4.52 -2.88
CA PHE A 83 8.65 5.48 -3.97
C PHE A 83 7.32 5.74 -4.67
N TYR A 84 7.21 6.94 -5.23
CA TYR A 84 6.14 7.40 -6.10
C TYR A 84 6.64 7.49 -7.53
N SER A 85 5.81 7.09 -8.48
CA SER A 85 6.12 7.15 -9.91
C SER A 85 4.90 7.61 -10.69
N GLU A 86 5.11 8.27 -11.82
CA GLU A 86 4.06 8.76 -12.72
C GLU A 86 4.14 8.09 -14.08
N SER A 87 2.96 7.95 -14.73
CA SER A 87 2.85 7.50 -16.10
C SER A 87 1.82 8.32 -16.88
N PRO A 88 2.07 8.66 -18.15
CA PRO A 88 1.05 9.28 -19.00
C PRO A 88 -0.01 8.30 -19.49
N ASP A 89 0.31 7.00 -19.61
CA ASP A 89 -0.41 6.00 -20.39
C ASP A 89 -0.50 4.60 -19.74
N MET A 90 0.07 4.39 -18.54
CA MET A 90 0.20 3.12 -17.82
C MET A 90 1.31 2.19 -18.34
N GLU A 91 1.98 2.54 -19.41
CA GLU A 91 3.11 1.78 -20.00
C GLU A 91 4.45 2.40 -19.63
N PHE A 92 4.61 3.70 -19.84
CA PHE A 92 5.85 4.42 -19.55
C PHE A 92 5.85 5.02 -18.15
N TRP A 93 6.59 4.42 -17.22
CA TRP A 93 6.71 4.87 -15.84
C TRP A 93 8.01 5.64 -15.60
N GLY A 94 7.89 6.78 -14.94
CA GLY A 94 9.03 7.66 -14.65
C GLY A 94 8.75 8.67 -13.56
N ARG A 95 9.56 9.73 -13.49
CA ARG A 95 9.50 10.78 -12.46
C ARG A 95 9.49 10.22 -11.05
N HIS A 96 10.34 9.21 -10.84
CA HIS A 96 10.46 8.52 -9.56
C HIS A 96 10.87 9.48 -8.45
N ARG A 97 10.11 9.46 -7.35
CA ARG A 97 10.35 10.30 -6.17
C ARG A 97 10.27 9.46 -4.91
N HIS A 98 11.18 9.71 -4.01
CA HIS A 98 11.14 9.13 -2.67
C HIS A 98 9.93 9.67 -1.92
N VAL A 99 9.25 8.80 -1.18
CA VAL A 99 8.10 9.13 -0.33
C VAL A 99 8.45 8.96 1.14
N MET A 100 8.91 7.76 1.52
CA MET A 100 9.08 7.42 2.92
C MET A 100 10.10 6.30 3.10
N SER A 101 11.04 6.48 4.06
CA SER A 101 12.00 5.46 4.49
C SER A 101 11.52 4.72 5.74
N PRO A 102 12.05 3.54 6.06
CA PRO A 102 11.91 2.94 7.38
C PRO A 102 12.27 3.93 8.50
N ALA A 103 11.60 3.81 9.64
CA ALA A 103 11.91 4.64 10.80
C ALA A 103 13.13 4.08 11.56
N ALA A 104 13.82 4.91 12.33
CA ALA A 104 14.81 4.42 13.27
C ALA A 104 14.13 3.51 14.32
N PHE A 105 14.83 2.49 14.79
CA PHE A 105 14.28 1.51 15.74
C PHE A 105 13.77 2.17 17.02
N GLU A 106 14.50 3.15 17.54
CA GLU A 106 14.18 3.89 18.77
C GLU A 106 12.94 4.78 18.60
N VAL A 107 12.61 5.14 17.37
CA VAL A 107 11.44 5.99 17.04
C VAL A 107 10.20 5.13 16.82
N SER A 108 10.32 4.06 16.04
CA SER A 108 9.20 3.19 15.71
C SER A 108 9.67 1.81 15.23
N ALA A 109 9.89 0.91 16.15
CA ALA A 109 10.51 -0.40 15.90
C ALA A 109 9.75 -1.25 14.87
N TRP A 110 8.42 -1.24 14.86
CA TRP A 110 7.61 -2.07 13.97
C TRP A 110 7.83 -1.80 12.47
N GLN A 111 8.38 -0.65 12.13
CA GLN A 111 8.60 -0.20 10.76
C GLN A 111 10.07 0.15 10.47
N CYS A 112 11.01 -0.45 11.20
CA CYS A 112 12.43 -0.06 11.13
C CYS A 112 13.25 -0.81 10.08
N THR A 113 12.78 -1.96 9.58
CA THR A 113 13.55 -2.76 8.60
C THR A 113 13.17 -2.43 7.17
N LYS A 114 11.89 -2.43 6.87
CA LYS A 114 11.33 -2.08 5.56
C LYS A 114 9.86 -1.72 5.69
N ILE A 115 9.37 -0.93 4.75
CA ILE A 115 7.97 -0.52 4.68
C ILE A 115 7.45 -0.72 3.25
N GLY A 116 6.15 -0.77 3.06
CA GLY A 116 5.56 -0.86 1.73
C GLY A 116 4.08 -0.51 1.74
N ALA A 117 3.59 0.07 0.65
CA ALA A 117 2.19 0.39 0.50
C ALA A 117 1.34 -0.89 0.61
N GLY A 118 0.15 -0.76 1.16
CA GLY A 118 -0.84 -1.80 1.28
C GLY A 118 -2.00 -1.59 0.29
N PRO A 119 -3.22 -1.29 0.76
CA PRO A 119 -4.36 -0.97 -0.08
C PRO A 119 -4.17 0.31 -0.91
N ILE A 120 -5.02 0.47 -1.91
CA ILE A 120 -5.18 1.73 -2.65
C ILE A 120 -5.40 2.89 -1.66
N PRO A 121 -4.64 3.99 -1.76
CA PRO A 121 -4.81 5.14 -0.87
C PRO A 121 -6.22 5.71 -0.95
N VAL A 122 -6.78 6.05 0.20
CA VAL A 122 -8.11 6.64 0.30
C VAL A 122 -8.01 8.15 0.20
N GLU A 123 -8.73 8.73 -0.77
CA GLU A 123 -8.81 10.18 -0.90
C GLU A 123 -9.68 10.77 0.21
N THR A 124 -9.14 11.77 0.91
CA THR A 124 -9.84 12.48 1.98
C THR A 124 -9.63 14.00 1.81
N PRO A 125 -10.46 14.85 2.41
CA PRO A 125 -10.24 16.30 2.36
C PRO A 125 -8.89 16.74 2.94
N GLU A 126 -8.27 15.91 3.77
CA GLU A 126 -7.02 16.24 4.45
C GLU A 126 -5.77 15.72 3.74
N GLY A 127 -5.92 14.81 2.78
CA GLY A 127 -4.84 14.17 2.05
C GLY A 127 -5.19 12.73 1.67
N TRP A 128 -4.24 12.04 1.06
CA TRP A 128 -4.33 10.62 0.80
C TRP A 128 -4.03 9.82 2.07
N LEU A 129 -5.03 9.13 2.61
CA LEU A 129 -4.81 8.18 3.69
C LEU A 129 -4.18 6.91 3.10
N LEU A 130 -2.92 6.69 3.43
CA LEU A 130 -2.16 5.48 3.08
C LEU A 130 -2.14 4.53 4.27
N ILE A 131 -2.70 3.34 4.11
CA ILE A 131 -2.45 2.20 5.00
C ILE A 131 -1.25 1.45 4.43
N TYR A 132 -0.22 1.24 5.24
CA TYR A 132 1.03 0.62 4.79
C TYR A 132 1.53 -0.38 5.82
N HIS A 133 2.25 -1.40 5.36
CA HIS A 133 2.93 -2.33 6.26
C HIS A 133 4.32 -1.85 6.61
N GLY A 134 4.72 -2.15 7.83
CA GLY A 134 6.09 -2.05 8.29
C GLY A 134 6.59 -3.42 8.77
N VAL A 135 7.89 -3.58 8.80
CA VAL A 135 8.55 -4.83 9.15
C VAL A 135 9.61 -4.59 10.20
N LEU A 136 9.54 -5.38 11.26
CA LEU A 136 10.58 -5.53 12.25
C LEU A 136 11.31 -6.85 12.02
N HIS A 137 12.63 -6.85 12.02
CA HIS A 137 13.44 -8.06 12.07
C HIS A 137 13.76 -8.39 13.53
N SER A 138 13.23 -9.50 14.01
CA SER A 138 13.47 -10.02 15.36
C SER A 138 14.31 -11.29 15.30
N CYS A 139 14.75 -11.80 16.47
CA CYS A 139 15.46 -13.08 16.56
C CYS A 139 14.62 -14.28 16.08
N ASN A 140 13.30 -14.15 16.06
CA ASN A 140 12.35 -15.17 15.58
C ASN A 140 11.89 -14.93 14.12
N GLY A 141 12.59 -14.08 13.36
CA GLY A 141 12.24 -13.74 11.99
C GLY A 141 11.55 -12.36 11.86
N TYR A 142 10.83 -12.19 10.77
CA TYR A 142 10.15 -10.93 10.49
C TYR A 142 8.80 -10.86 11.16
N VAL A 143 8.47 -9.66 11.66
CA VAL A 143 7.13 -9.33 12.17
C VAL A 143 6.55 -8.23 11.28
N TYR A 144 5.42 -8.52 10.64
CA TYR A 144 4.70 -7.57 9.78
C TYR A 144 3.51 -6.98 10.52
N SER A 145 3.49 -5.68 10.61
CA SER A 145 2.39 -4.89 11.18
C SER A 145 1.98 -3.81 10.20
N PHE A 146 0.84 -3.19 10.37
CA PHE A 146 0.47 -2.07 9.54
C PHE A 146 0.06 -0.83 10.34
N GLY A 147 0.31 0.32 9.75
CA GLY A 147 -0.02 1.64 10.26
C GLY A 147 -0.53 2.55 9.16
N SER A 148 -0.53 3.84 9.43
CA SER A 148 -1.11 4.85 8.54
C SER A 148 -0.21 6.05 8.35
N ALA A 149 -0.30 6.65 7.17
CA ALA A 149 0.29 7.94 6.86
C ALA A 149 -0.71 8.80 6.06
N LEU A 150 -0.57 10.10 6.15
CA LEU A 150 -1.34 11.07 5.39
C LEU A 150 -0.41 11.77 4.41
N LEU A 151 -0.67 11.60 3.10
CA LEU A 151 0.12 12.20 2.03
C LEU A 151 -0.59 13.43 1.49
N ASP A 152 0.16 14.33 0.88
CA ASP A 152 -0.41 15.50 0.20
C ASP A 152 -1.27 15.08 -1.01
N LEU A 153 -2.35 15.81 -1.30
CA LEU A 153 -3.28 15.47 -2.38
C LEU A 153 -2.70 15.68 -3.78
N ASP A 154 -1.95 16.75 -3.98
CA ASP A 154 -1.39 17.14 -5.27
C ASP A 154 0.04 16.66 -5.46
N GLU A 155 0.75 16.48 -4.33
CA GLU A 155 2.14 16.03 -4.28
C GLU A 155 2.30 14.81 -3.35
N PRO A 156 1.75 13.63 -3.70
CA PRO A 156 1.69 12.47 -2.80
C PRO A 156 3.05 11.90 -2.34
N TRP A 157 4.13 12.38 -2.91
CA TRP A 157 5.48 12.11 -2.40
C TRP A 157 5.83 12.92 -1.15
N LYS A 158 4.98 13.88 -0.74
CA LYS A 158 5.10 14.63 0.51
C LYS A 158 4.24 13.98 1.59
N VAL A 159 4.88 13.43 2.59
CA VAL A 159 4.21 12.86 3.77
C VAL A 159 3.92 13.98 4.75
N LYS A 160 2.65 14.19 5.07
CA LYS A 160 2.19 15.22 6.02
C LYS A 160 2.24 14.73 7.46
N PHE A 161 1.84 13.46 7.67
CA PHE A 161 1.82 12.81 8.98
C PHE A 161 2.08 11.32 8.80
N ARG A 162 2.71 10.69 9.80
CA ARG A 162 3.02 9.26 9.81
C ARG A 162 2.88 8.71 11.22
N SER A 163 2.04 7.70 11.42
CA SER A 163 1.84 7.11 12.75
C SER A 163 3.13 6.48 13.29
N GLY A 164 3.48 6.78 14.53
CA GLY A 164 4.54 6.10 15.27
C GLY A 164 4.11 4.69 15.68
N PRO A 165 2.98 4.52 16.40
CA PRO A 165 2.42 3.21 16.67
C PRO A 165 1.78 2.58 15.44
N TYR A 166 1.69 1.25 15.41
CA TYR A 166 0.89 0.52 14.41
C TYR A 166 -0.62 0.64 14.69
N LEU A 167 -1.43 0.42 13.65
CA LEU A 167 -2.88 0.23 13.78
C LEU A 167 -3.20 -1.21 14.19
N LEU A 168 -2.49 -2.19 13.59
CA LEU A 168 -2.65 -3.60 13.87
C LEU A 168 -1.32 -4.34 13.74
N ALA A 169 -1.08 -5.27 14.68
CA ALA A 169 0.07 -6.16 14.70
C ALA A 169 -0.38 -7.57 15.07
N PRO A 170 0.39 -8.62 14.70
CA PRO A 170 0.02 -10.00 14.99
C PRO A 170 -0.17 -10.25 16.48
N ARG A 171 -1.34 -10.81 16.84
CA ARG A 171 -1.71 -11.19 18.23
C ARG A 171 -2.48 -12.50 18.27
N GLU A 172 -3.35 -12.71 17.28
CA GLU A 172 -4.21 -13.87 17.22
C GLU A 172 -3.44 -15.09 16.71
N PRO A 173 -3.81 -16.31 17.10
CA PRO A 173 -3.13 -17.52 16.64
C PRO A 173 -2.99 -17.62 15.12
N TYR A 174 -4.02 -17.21 14.38
CA TYR A 174 -4.02 -17.24 12.90
C TYR A 174 -3.17 -16.14 12.26
N GLU A 175 -2.73 -15.14 13.02
CA GLU A 175 -1.78 -14.10 12.59
C GLU A 175 -0.33 -14.48 12.93
N CYS A 176 -0.17 -15.31 13.98
CA CYS A 176 1.13 -15.70 14.51
C CYS A 176 1.64 -17.04 13.98
N MET A 177 0.76 -17.91 13.47
CA MET A 177 1.08 -19.27 13.02
C MET A 177 0.52 -19.53 11.62
N GLY A 178 1.38 -19.88 10.68
CA GLY A 178 1.04 -20.17 9.29
C GLY A 178 2.29 -20.36 8.44
N ASP A 179 2.15 -20.21 7.13
CA ASP A 179 3.26 -20.39 6.17
C ASP A 179 4.39 -19.39 6.44
N VAL A 180 4.03 -18.14 6.76
CA VAL A 180 4.96 -17.12 7.26
C VAL A 180 4.41 -16.57 8.57
N PRO A 181 4.99 -16.93 9.74
CA PRO A 181 4.48 -16.54 11.04
C PRO A 181 4.62 -15.02 11.29
N ASN A 182 3.77 -14.49 12.18
CA ASN A 182 3.78 -13.09 12.63
C ASN A 182 3.56 -12.09 11.50
N VAL A 183 2.53 -12.31 10.68
CA VAL A 183 2.18 -11.43 9.57
C VAL A 183 0.77 -10.89 9.69
N CYS A 184 0.66 -9.56 9.70
CA CYS A 184 -0.54 -8.79 9.36
C CYS A 184 -0.22 -7.92 8.15
N PHE A 185 -0.60 -8.36 6.94
CA PHE A 185 -0.26 -7.69 5.69
C PHE A 185 -1.51 -7.06 5.05
N PRO A 186 -1.65 -5.72 5.03
CA PRO A 186 -2.84 -5.07 4.50
C PRO A 186 -2.87 -5.18 2.98
N CYS A 187 -3.94 -5.79 2.43
CA CYS A 187 -4.06 -6.11 1.01
C CYS A 187 -5.06 -5.23 0.28
N ALA A 188 -6.23 -5.00 0.88
CA ALA A 188 -7.30 -4.23 0.28
C ALA A 188 -8.06 -3.42 1.33
N ALA A 189 -8.69 -2.33 0.92
CA ALA A 189 -9.58 -1.57 1.77
C ALA A 189 -10.83 -1.14 0.99
N LEU A 190 -11.97 -1.31 1.62
CA LEU A 190 -13.24 -0.79 1.15
C LEU A 190 -13.70 0.29 2.11
N HIS A 191 -14.13 1.43 1.61
CA HIS A 191 -14.60 2.52 2.44
C HIS A 191 -15.95 3.06 1.97
N ASP A 192 -16.71 3.55 2.92
CA ASP A 192 -17.96 4.25 2.70
C ASP A 192 -17.77 5.71 3.08
N ASN A 193 -17.89 6.59 2.08
CA ASN A 193 -17.70 8.02 2.26
C ASN A 193 -18.84 8.70 3.06
N GLU A 194 -20.02 8.08 3.13
CA GLU A 194 -21.16 8.65 3.85
C GLU A 194 -21.01 8.45 5.35
N THR A 195 -20.57 7.27 5.75
CA THR A 195 -20.41 6.91 7.17
C THR A 195 -18.98 7.07 7.67
N GLY A 196 -18.00 7.21 6.77
CA GLY A 196 -16.57 7.23 7.08
C GLY A 196 -16.01 5.85 7.50
N ARG A 197 -16.80 4.77 7.38
CA ARG A 197 -16.34 3.42 7.73
C ARG A 197 -15.35 2.90 6.72
N ILE A 198 -14.36 2.14 7.21
CA ILE A 198 -13.39 1.44 6.40
C ILE A 198 -13.29 -0.02 6.86
N ALA A 199 -13.24 -0.93 5.90
CA ALA A 199 -12.96 -2.35 6.08
C ALA A 199 -11.61 -2.64 5.44
N ILE A 200 -10.66 -3.15 6.22
CA ILE A 200 -9.30 -3.46 5.78
C ILE A 200 -9.15 -4.98 5.75
N TYR A 201 -8.96 -5.54 4.56
CA TYR A 201 -8.63 -6.95 4.37
C TYR A 201 -7.11 -7.11 4.46
N TYR A 202 -6.65 -8.05 5.28
CA TYR A 202 -5.23 -8.29 5.48
C TYR A 202 -4.91 -9.79 5.50
N GLY A 203 -3.73 -10.14 4.98
CA GLY A 203 -3.19 -11.48 5.07
C GLY A 203 -2.68 -11.76 6.49
N CYS A 204 -3.05 -12.93 7.02
CA CYS A 204 -2.66 -13.40 8.34
C CYS A 204 -1.74 -14.61 8.18
N ALA A 205 -0.48 -14.47 8.62
CA ALA A 205 0.55 -15.51 8.56
C ALA A 205 0.67 -16.20 7.18
N ASP A 206 0.40 -15.46 6.09
CA ASP A 206 0.36 -15.92 4.69
C ASP A 206 -0.56 -17.14 4.45
N THR A 207 -1.53 -17.37 5.32
CA THR A 207 -2.38 -18.58 5.29
C THR A 207 -3.86 -18.25 5.14
N VAL A 208 -4.37 -17.24 5.83
CA VAL A 208 -5.77 -16.85 5.80
C VAL A 208 -5.93 -15.34 5.63
N THR A 209 -7.14 -14.90 5.29
CA THR A 209 -7.48 -13.48 5.19
C THR A 209 -8.27 -13.03 6.41
N GLY A 210 -7.75 -12.02 7.10
CA GLY A 210 -8.43 -11.32 8.18
C GLY A 210 -9.17 -10.08 7.68
N LEU A 211 -10.08 -9.57 8.52
CA LEU A 211 -10.87 -8.38 8.25
C LEU A 211 -10.91 -7.50 9.50
N ALA A 212 -10.46 -6.26 9.38
CA ALA A 212 -10.52 -5.24 10.41
C ALA A 212 -11.44 -4.10 9.98
N PHE A 213 -12.15 -3.52 10.94
CA PHE A 213 -13.02 -2.37 10.73
C PHE A 213 -12.52 -1.15 11.50
N GLY A 214 -12.76 0.03 10.95
CA GLY A 214 -12.44 1.30 11.58
C GLY A 214 -13.22 2.47 10.99
N TYR A 215 -12.87 3.67 11.41
CA TYR A 215 -13.40 4.92 10.88
C TYR A 215 -12.25 5.78 10.36
N ILE A 216 -12.38 6.27 9.12
CA ILE A 216 -11.37 7.09 8.46
C ILE A 216 -11.00 8.34 9.30
N PRO A 217 -11.98 9.11 9.85
CA PRO A 217 -11.65 10.28 10.67
C PRO A 217 -10.82 9.91 11.91
N GLU A 218 -11.13 8.79 12.58
CA GLU A 218 -10.40 8.34 13.77
C GLU A 218 -8.97 7.90 13.41
N ILE A 219 -8.78 7.21 12.27
CA ILE A 219 -7.46 6.82 11.79
C ILE A 219 -6.62 8.06 11.44
N ILE A 220 -7.22 9.07 10.80
CA ILE A 220 -6.53 10.33 10.49
C ILE A 220 -6.13 11.06 11.76
N GLU A 221 -7.05 11.20 12.72
CA GLU A 221 -6.75 11.85 14.00
C GLU A 221 -5.65 11.10 14.76
N PHE A 222 -5.73 9.77 14.82
CA PHE A 222 -4.68 8.93 15.40
C PHE A 222 -3.34 9.18 14.71
N THR A 223 -3.31 9.19 13.37
CA THR A 223 -2.09 9.42 12.57
C THR A 223 -1.46 10.76 12.88
N LYS A 224 -2.26 11.82 12.96
CA LYS A 224 -1.81 13.17 13.29
C LYS A 224 -1.25 13.26 14.71
N ARG A 225 -2.01 12.77 15.68
CA ARG A 225 -1.67 12.83 17.11
C ARG A 225 -0.40 12.05 17.45
N THR A 226 -0.16 10.95 16.75
CA THR A 226 0.97 10.04 17.00
C THR A 226 2.08 10.17 15.97
N SER A 227 2.06 11.24 15.17
CA SER A 227 3.03 11.44 14.09
C SER A 227 4.46 11.51 14.58
N ILE A 228 5.37 10.87 13.83
CA ILE A 228 6.81 10.87 14.07
C ILE A 228 7.57 11.80 13.12
N ILE A 229 6.84 12.60 12.36
CA ILE A 229 7.38 13.63 11.44
C ILE A 229 6.68 14.95 11.67
#